data_779f58df5eba010d1d96391c270990e7
#
_entry.id   779f58df5eba010d1d96391c270990e7
#
_cell.length_a   1.000
_cell.length_b   1.000
_cell.length_c   1.000
_cell.angle_alpha   90.00
_cell.angle_beta   90.00
_cell.angle_gamma   90.00
#
_symmetry.space_group_name_H-M   'P 1'
#
loop_
_entity.id
_entity.type
_entity.pdbx_description
1 polymer ?
#
loop_
_entity_poly.entity_id
_entity_poly.type
_entity_poly.pdbx_seq_one_letter_code
_entity_poly.pdbx_strand_id
1 'polypeptide(L)'
;MTAAPGPMGAPAGVATIQPAGTARHSGRWAEAVLLGVALVLGLGGFVLTALNRTGSSPAQTVMLGGAFLGLTVLMHLWVRYTAPWADPVLLPAAVALNGIGLAMIQRLDLAYEVNEQWQFYVGAKQLIWTLLGVILFCAVLFLLRDYRRLRRWDRWAMWSGLVFLVLPFLPFIGQSINGARIWIRIGPMSFQPAEL
;
A
#
# COMPACT_ATOMS: atom_id res chain seq x y z
N MET A 1 4.19 -1.77 78.52
CA MET A 1 4.14 -0.66 77.55
C MET A 1 4.61 -1.23 76.21
N THR A 2 3.65 -1.72 75.41
CA THR A 2 3.90 -2.28 74.07
C THR A 2 3.51 -1.22 73.06
N ALA A 3 4.53 -0.76 72.27
CA ALA A 3 4.32 0.24 71.24
C ALA A 3 3.58 -0.38 70.05
N ALA A 4 2.55 0.29 69.55
CA ALA A 4 1.79 -0.08 68.35
C ALA A 4 2.63 0.16 67.08
N PRO A 5 2.55 -0.73 66.06
CA PRO A 5 3.23 -0.50 64.80
C PRO A 5 2.54 0.64 64.00
N GLY A 6 3.34 1.58 63.47
CA GLY A 6 2.86 2.67 62.66
C GLY A 6 2.32 2.20 61.29
N PRO A 7 1.52 3.02 60.62
CA PRO A 7 0.88 2.64 59.36
C PRO A 7 1.92 2.46 58.23
N MET A 8 1.88 1.28 57.61
CA MET A 8 2.67 0.99 56.41
C MET A 8 2.28 1.95 55.29
N GLY A 9 3.24 2.66 54.73
CA GLY A 9 3.05 3.56 53.61
C GLY A 9 2.48 2.84 52.41
N ALA A 10 1.54 3.48 51.78
CA ALA A 10 0.93 3.00 50.55
C ALA A 10 2.01 2.82 49.45
N PRO A 11 1.94 1.77 48.61
CA PRO A 11 2.88 1.60 47.52
C PRO A 11 2.71 2.72 46.51
N ALA A 12 3.83 3.39 46.21
CA ALA A 12 3.93 4.44 45.23
C ALA A 12 3.56 3.92 43.81
N GLY A 13 2.62 4.60 43.17
CA GLY A 13 2.55 4.69 41.74
C GLY A 13 2.10 3.45 40.99
N VAL A 14 0.86 3.00 41.23
CA VAL A 14 0.14 2.32 40.15
C VAL A 14 -0.23 3.40 39.12
N ALA A 15 0.52 3.48 38.04
CA ALA A 15 0.15 4.30 36.89
C ALA A 15 -1.26 3.86 36.45
N THR A 16 -2.25 4.71 36.70
CA THR A 16 -3.59 4.51 36.19
C THR A 16 -3.51 4.53 34.68
N ILE A 17 -3.61 3.37 34.05
CA ILE A 17 -3.78 3.25 32.58
C ILE A 17 -5.12 3.96 32.28
N GLN A 18 -5.02 5.17 31.75
CA GLN A 18 -6.20 5.88 31.30
C GLN A 18 -6.88 5.06 30.21
N PRO A 19 -8.19 4.82 30.29
CA PRO A 19 -8.89 4.08 29.26
C PRO A 19 -8.81 4.84 27.93
N ALA A 20 -8.41 4.15 26.87
CA ALA A 20 -8.19 4.63 25.51
C ALA A 20 -9.45 5.23 24.81
N GLY A 21 -10.44 5.71 25.56
CA GLY A 21 -11.72 6.21 25.05
C GLY A 21 -11.67 7.55 24.30
N THR A 22 -10.68 8.39 24.59
CA THR A 22 -10.57 9.74 24.00
C THR A 22 -9.70 9.80 22.73
N ALA A 23 -8.86 8.79 22.49
CA ALA A 23 -7.98 8.74 21.32
C ALA A 23 -8.70 8.39 20.00
N ARG A 24 -9.91 7.84 20.06
CA ARG A 24 -10.65 7.38 18.86
C ARG A 24 -11.13 8.50 17.94
N HIS A 25 -11.45 9.68 18.46
CA HIS A 25 -11.93 10.79 17.64
C HIS A 25 -10.80 11.59 16.99
N SER A 26 -9.65 11.74 17.66
CA SER A 26 -8.51 12.47 17.11
C SER A 26 -7.85 11.72 15.95
N GLY A 27 -7.80 10.39 15.99
CA GLY A 27 -7.21 9.57 14.91
C GLY A 27 -7.97 9.67 13.58
N ARG A 28 -9.28 9.86 13.61
CA ARG A 28 -10.10 10.00 12.40
C ARG A 28 -9.83 11.27 11.62
N TRP A 29 -9.66 12.39 12.34
CA TRP A 29 -9.29 13.67 11.73
C TRP A 29 -7.87 13.62 11.17
N ALA A 30 -6.94 13.05 11.92
CA ALA A 30 -5.56 12.89 11.46
C ALA A 30 -5.49 12.05 10.18
N GLU A 31 -6.20 10.92 10.09
CA GLU A 31 -6.28 10.11 8.88
C GLU A 31 -6.83 10.89 7.68
N ALA A 32 -7.94 11.62 7.87
CA ALA A 32 -8.56 12.39 6.79
C ALA A 32 -7.63 13.52 6.28
N VAL A 33 -6.95 14.22 7.19
CA VAL A 33 -5.98 15.26 6.83
C VAL A 33 -4.78 14.66 6.09
N LEU A 34 -4.20 13.58 6.62
CA LEU A 34 -3.07 12.90 5.98
C LEU A 34 -3.45 12.32 4.61
N LEU A 35 -4.67 11.78 4.48
CA LEU A 35 -5.18 11.28 3.22
C LEU A 35 -5.38 12.44 2.21
N GLY A 36 -5.89 13.59 2.67
CA GLY A 36 -5.96 14.80 1.86
C GLY A 36 -4.60 15.25 1.36
N VAL A 37 -3.59 15.26 2.23
CA VAL A 37 -2.19 15.57 1.85
C VAL A 37 -1.67 14.56 0.84
N ALA A 38 -1.89 13.26 1.06
CA ALA A 38 -1.48 12.20 0.14
C ALA A 38 -2.12 12.34 -1.24
N LEU A 39 -3.42 12.68 -1.29
CA LEU A 39 -4.13 12.96 -2.54
C LEU A 39 -3.59 14.20 -3.25
N VAL A 40 -3.32 15.29 -2.52
CA VAL A 40 -2.72 16.50 -3.10
C VAL A 40 -1.35 16.21 -3.69
N LEU A 41 -0.51 15.43 -3.01
CA LEU A 41 0.80 15.01 -3.53
C LEU A 41 0.66 14.15 -4.80
N GLY A 42 -0.21 13.14 -4.78
CA GLY A 42 -0.42 12.25 -5.93
C GLY A 42 -1.04 12.98 -7.12
N LEU A 43 -2.20 13.61 -6.94
CA LEU A 43 -2.89 14.33 -8.01
C LEU A 43 -2.11 15.54 -8.48
N GLY A 44 -1.43 16.27 -7.57
CA GLY A 44 -0.54 17.36 -7.91
C GLY A 44 0.61 16.90 -8.80
N GLY A 45 1.19 15.73 -8.51
CA GLY A 45 2.19 15.09 -9.35
C GLY A 45 1.68 14.82 -10.78
N PHE A 46 0.44 14.31 -10.93
CA PHE A 46 -0.20 14.09 -12.23
C PHE A 46 -0.38 15.41 -13.01
N VAL A 47 -0.91 16.43 -12.32
CA VAL A 47 -1.14 17.75 -12.95
C VAL A 47 0.17 18.41 -13.37
N LEU A 48 1.19 18.42 -12.51
CA LEU A 48 2.51 18.98 -12.81
C LEU A 48 3.17 18.25 -14.00
N THR A 49 3.02 16.93 -14.06
CA THR A 49 3.54 16.13 -15.18
C THR A 49 2.83 16.48 -16.49
N ALA A 50 1.51 16.66 -16.45
CA ALA A 50 0.72 17.04 -17.62
C ALA A 50 1.01 18.47 -18.10
N LEU A 51 1.15 19.43 -17.18
CA LEU A 51 1.44 20.84 -17.51
C LEU A 51 2.84 21.04 -18.11
N ASN A 52 3.80 20.21 -17.70
CA ASN A 52 5.19 20.33 -18.20
C ASN A 52 5.35 19.81 -19.63
N ARG A 53 4.30 19.25 -20.26
CA ARG A 53 4.34 18.69 -21.62
C ARG A 53 3.22 19.28 -22.49
N THR A 54 3.62 20.12 -23.42
CA THR A 54 2.77 20.51 -24.55
C THR A 54 2.56 19.31 -25.47
N GLY A 55 1.36 18.73 -25.44
CA GLY A 55 1.03 17.59 -26.31
C GLY A 55 0.54 16.32 -25.62
N SER A 56 0.63 16.24 -24.28
CA SER A 56 0.05 15.08 -23.57
C SER A 56 -1.47 15.07 -23.69
N SER A 57 -2.04 13.89 -23.94
CA SER A 57 -3.49 13.72 -23.95
C SER A 57 -4.06 13.99 -22.55
N PRO A 58 -4.88 15.03 -22.37
CA PRO A 58 -5.49 15.32 -21.07
C PRO A 58 -6.37 14.16 -20.61
N ALA A 59 -6.90 13.36 -21.54
CA ALA A 59 -7.72 12.19 -21.24
C ALA A 59 -6.98 11.13 -20.43
N GLN A 60 -5.72 10.86 -20.75
CA GLN A 60 -4.92 9.87 -20.02
C GLN A 60 -4.63 10.33 -18.58
N THR A 61 -4.25 11.59 -18.41
CA THR A 61 -4.00 12.17 -17.07
C THR A 61 -5.26 12.14 -16.21
N VAL A 62 -6.42 12.47 -16.79
CA VAL A 62 -7.72 12.43 -16.10
C VAL A 62 -8.08 10.99 -15.74
N MET A 63 -7.84 10.03 -16.63
CA MET A 63 -8.11 8.61 -16.38
C MET A 63 -7.24 8.07 -15.22
N LEU A 64 -5.92 8.32 -15.25
CA LEU A 64 -5.00 7.86 -14.21
C LEU A 64 -5.29 8.53 -12.85
N GLY A 65 -5.46 9.85 -12.84
CA GLY A 65 -5.79 10.60 -11.64
C GLY A 65 -7.16 10.23 -11.07
N GLY A 66 -8.16 10.04 -11.93
CA GLY A 66 -9.50 9.62 -11.55
C GLY A 66 -9.52 8.19 -10.98
N ALA A 67 -8.78 7.26 -11.60
CA ALA A 67 -8.63 5.89 -11.09
C ALA A 67 -7.91 5.88 -9.72
N PHE A 68 -6.83 6.65 -9.56
CA PHE A 68 -6.12 6.79 -8.29
C PHE A 68 -7.03 7.35 -7.19
N LEU A 69 -7.80 8.40 -7.48
CA LEU A 69 -8.76 8.98 -6.54
C LEU A 69 -9.84 7.96 -6.18
N GLY A 70 -10.45 7.29 -7.17
CA GLY A 70 -11.50 6.31 -6.96
C GLY A 70 -11.03 5.13 -6.10
N LEU A 71 -9.85 4.58 -6.38
CA LEU A 71 -9.25 3.51 -5.58
C LEU A 71 -8.96 3.97 -4.15
N THR A 72 -8.47 5.19 -3.96
CA THR A 72 -8.20 5.76 -2.63
C THR A 72 -9.48 5.88 -1.81
N VAL A 73 -10.54 6.41 -2.41
CA VAL A 73 -11.87 6.53 -1.75
C VAL A 73 -12.41 5.15 -1.40
N LEU A 74 -12.32 4.19 -2.32
CA LEU A 74 -12.76 2.81 -2.09
C LEU A 74 -12.01 2.20 -0.90
N MET A 75 -10.67 2.30 -0.87
CA MET A 75 -9.86 1.78 0.23
C MET A 75 -10.19 2.45 1.55
N HIS A 76 -10.36 3.78 1.55
CA HIS A 76 -10.74 4.51 2.76
C HIS A 76 -12.07 4.03 3.33
N LEU A 77 -13.10 3.92 2.49
CA LEU A 77 -14.42 3.43 2.89
C LEU A 77 -14.36 1.98 3.37
N TRP A 78 -13.58 1.13 2.67
CA TRP A 78 -13.43 -0.27 3.03
C TRP A 78 -12.74 -0.46 4.39
N VAL A 79 -11.63 0.25 4.63
CA VAL A 79 -10.92 0.23 5.93
C VAL A 79 -11.83 0.74 7.04
N ARG A 80 -12.60 1.80 6.79
CA ARG A 80 -13.56 2.33 7.75
C ARG A 80 -14.64 1.31 8.15
N TYR A 81 -15.09 0.51 7.20
CA TYR A 81 -16.09 -0.51 7.43
C TYR A 81 -15.52 -1.76 8.10
N THR A 82 -14.36 -2.24 7.65
CA THR A 82 -13.81 -3.55 8.08
C THR A 82 -12.87 -3.44 9.27
N ALA A 83 -12.09 -2.36 9.38
CA ALA A 83 -11.05 -2.17 10.38
C ALA A 83 -11.09 -0.74 10.99
N PRO A 84 -12.16 -0.35 11.70
CA PRO A 84 -12.31 1.01 12.24
C PRO A 84 -11.26 1.39 13.29
N TRP A 85 -10.49 0.42 13.79
CA TRP A 85 -9.38 0.58 14.75
C TRP A 85 -8.00 0.59 14.10
N ALA A 86 -7.91 0.54 12.77
CA ALA A 86 -6.64 0.58 12.05
C ALA A 86 -5.87 1.88 12.35
N ASP A 87 -4.54 1.79 12.29
CA ASP A 87 -3.67 2.95 12.45
C ASP A 87 -3.98 4.00 11.37
N PRO A 88 -4.23 5.26 11.76
CA PRO A 88 -4.63 6.33 10.84
C PRO A 88 -3.51 6.74 9.87
N VAL A 89 -2.26 6.34 10.09
CA VAL A 89 -1.11 6.73 9.26
C VAL A 89 -0.86 5.75 8.10
N LEU A 90 -1.19 4.47 8.27
CA LEU A 90 -0.83 3.42 7.31
C LEU A 90 -1.46 3.64 5.93
N LEU A 91 -2.77 3.88 5.88
CA LEU A 91 -3.46 4.09 4.62
C LEU A 91 -2.99 5.36 3.88
N PRO A 92 -2.90 6.55 4.52
CA PRO A 92 -2.36 7.73 3.88
C PRO A 92 -0.92 7.58 3.38
N ALA A 93 -0.05 6.90 4.13
CA ALA A 93 1.32 6.63 3.70
C ALA A 93 1.36 5.75 2.44
N ALA A 94 0.57 4.67 2.40
CA ALA A 94 0.46 3.81 1.22
C ALA A 94 -0.09 4.58 0.01
N VAL A 95 -1.10 5.43 0.20
CA VAL A 95 -1.68 6.28 -0.86
C VAL A 95 -0.66 7.29 -1.37
N ALA A 96 0.10 7.95 -0.48
CA ALA A 96 1.13 8.91 -0.88
C ALA A 96 2.23 8.24 -1.73
N LEU A 97 2.75 7.10 -1.28
CA LEU A 97 3.78 6.34 -2.01
C LEU A 97 3.26 5.86 -3.37
N ASN A 98 2.04 5.33 -3.42
CA ASN A 98 1.42 4.89 -4.67
C ASN A 98 1.18 6.07 -5.63
N GLY A 99 0.69 7.21 -5.12
CA GLY A 99 0.46 8.42 -5.91
C GLY A 99 1.74 8.97 -6.53
N ILE A 100 2.81 9.08 -5.74
CA ILE A 100 4.14 9.51 -6.23
C ILE A 100 4.66 8.52 -7.29
N GLY A 101 4.56 7.21 -7.02
CA GLY A 101 4.98 6.16 -7.95
C GLY A 101 4.24 6.25 -9.29
N LEU A 102 2.92 6.38 -9.28
CA LEU A 102 2.11 6.54 -10.48
C LEU A 102 2.43 7.83 -11.25
N ALA A 103 2.65 8.96 -10.55
CA ALA A 103 3.04 10.22 -11.18
C ALA A 103 4.41 10.12 -11.88
N MET A 104 5.37 9.40 -11.26
CA MET A 104 6.68 9.14 -11.88
C MET A 104 6.55 8.24 -13.11
N ILE A 105 5.70 7.20 -13.06
CA ILE A 105 5.44 6.31 -14.21
C ILE A 105 4.79 7.10 -15.34
N GLN A 106 3.81 7.95 -15.05
CA GLN A 106 3.20 8.83 -16.06
C GLN A 106 4.24 9.73 -16.72
N ARG A 107 5.17 10.29 -15.95
CA ARG A 107 6.26 11.10 -16.51
C ARG A 107 7.13 10.30 -17.48
N LEU A 108 7.40 9.03 -17.17
CA LEU A 108 8.16 8.14 -18.05
C LEU A 108 7.36 7.80 -19.31
N ASP A 109 6.08 7.45 -19.20
CA ASP A 109 5.21 7.15 -20.34
C ASP A 109 5.22 8.32 -21.32
N LEU A 110 5.03 9.55 -20.84
CA LEU A 110 5.07 10.77 -21.66
C LEU A 110 6.46 11.02 -22.29
N ALA A 111 7.54 10.60 -21.64
CA ALA A 111 8.88 10.71 -22.19
C ALA A 111 9.13 9.70 -23.33
N TYR A 112 8.54 8.50 -23.23
CA TYR A 112 8.67 7.46 -24.24
C TYR A 112 7.75 7.69 -25.44
N GLU A 113 6.56 8.26 -25.27
CA GLU A 113 5.68 8.65 -26.38
C GLU A 113 6.37 9.57 -27.40
N VAL A 114 7.20 10.51 -26.92
CA VAL A 114 7.94 11.44 -27.79
C VAL A 114 8.95 10.70 -28.67
N ASN A 115 9.44 9.53 -28.24
CA ASN A 115 10.48 8.78 -28.96
C ASN A 115 9.93 7.65 -29.84
N GLU A 116 8.61 7.53 -30.02
CA GLU A 116 7.92 6.49 -30.82
C GLU A 116 8.35 5.03 -30.51
N GLN A 117 9.07 4.79 -29.41
CA GLN A 117 9.69 3.51 -29.10
C GLN A 117 8.82 2.53 -28.31
N TRP A 118 7.67 2.96 -27.79
CA TRP A 118 6.87 2.13 -26.88
C TRP A 118 5.37 2.15 -27.22
N GLN A 119 4.84 0.97 -27.58
CA GLN A 119 3.42 0.75 -27.85
C GLN A 119 2.61 0.44 -26.58
N PHE A 120 3.20 0.47 -25.38
CA PHE A 120 2.54 0.07 -24.15
C PHE A 120 2.67 1.14 -23.07
N TYR A 121 1.55 1.72 -22.68
CA TYR A 121 1.46 2.60 -21.52
C TYR A 121 1.77 1.82 -20.23
N VAL A 122 2.92 2.10 -19.62
CA VAL A 122 3.36 1.46 -18.38
C VAL A 122 2.43 1.83 -17.23
N GLY A 123 1.90 3.08 -17.23
CA GLY A 123 0.94 3.54 -16.25
C GLY A 123 -0.36 2.74 -16.23
N ALA A 124 -0.88 2.32 -17.39
CA ALA A 124 -2.07 1.47 -17.45
C ALA A 124 -1.81 0.09 -16.84
N LYS A 125 -0.64 -0.52 -17.09
CA LYS A 125 -0.24 -1.78 -16.45
C LYS A 125 -0.10 -1.62 -14.95
N GLN A 126 0.50 -0.52 -14.48
CA GLN A 126 0.64 -0.24 -13.05
C GLN A 126 -0.71 -0.08 -12.36
N LEU A 127 -1.72 0.53 -13.02
CA LEU A 127 -3.08 0.58 -12.47
C LEU A 127 -3.69 -0.79 -12.27
N ILE A 128 -3.45 -1.74 -13.20
CA ILE A 128 -3.94 -3.12 -13.06
C ILE A 128 -3.31 -3.78 -11.84
N TRP A 129 -1.98 -3.60 -11.63
CA TRP A 129 -1.29 -4.11 -10.44
C TRP A 129 -1.79 -3.44 -9.15
N THR A 130 -2.01 -2.13 -9.17
CA THR A 130 -2.58 -1.40 -8.04
C THR A 130 -3.99 -1.90 -7.72
N LEU A 131 -4.84 -2.10 -8.73
CA LEU A 131 -6.17 -2.67 -8.55
C LEU A 131 -6.12 -4.08 -7.95
N LEU A 132 -5.24 -4.93 -8.47
CA LEU A 132 -5.03 -6.28 -7.92
C LEU A 132 -4.58 -6.22 -6.45
N GLY A 133 -3.63 -5.34 -6.12
CA GLY A 133 -3.18 -5.10 -4.75
C GLY A 133 -4.32 -4.63 -3.83
N VAL A 134 -5.17 -3.72 -4.30
CA VAL A 134 -6.35 -3.25 -3.56
C VAL A 134 -7.35 -4.38 -3.33
N ILE A 135 -7.61 -5.21 -4.35
CA ILE A 135 -8.50 -6.37 -4.22
C ILE A 135 -7.97 -7.36 -3.19
N LEU A 136 -6.66 -7.69 -3.26
CA LEU A 136 -6.02 -8.58 -2.30
C LEU A 136 -6.05 -8.00 -0.88
N PHE A 137 -5.77 -6.72 -0.72
CA PHE A 137 -5.86 -6.02 0.56
C PHE A 137 -7.28 -6.09 1.14
N CYS A 138 -8.30 -5.79 0.34
CA CYS A 138 -9.69 -5.88 0.74
C CYS A 138 -10.07 -7.32 1.13
N ALA A 139 -9.62 -8.31 0.35
CA ALA A 139 -9.85 -9.72 0.63
C ALA A 139 -9.20 -10.16 1.94
N VAL A 140 -7.95 -9.75 2.17
CA VAL A 140 -7.23 -10.04 3.43
C VAL A 140 -7.97 -9.45 4.64
N LEU A 141 -8.38 -8.19 4.58
CA LEU A 141 -9.15 -7.57 5.68
C LEU A 141 -10.49 -8.26 5.93
N PHE A 142 -11.13 -8.77 4.88
CA PHE A 142 -12.42 -9.47 5.02
C PHE A 142 -12.25 -10.90 5.53
N LEU A 143 -11.29 -11.65 4.99
CA LEU A 143 -11.08 -13.07 5.30
C LEU A 143 -10.30 -13.29 6.60
N LEU A 144 -9.34 -12.39 6.90
CA LEU A 144 -8.42 -12.54 8.02
C LEU A 144 -8.85 -11.71 9.24
N ARG A 145 -10.08 -11.92 9.71
CA ARG A 145 -10.52 -11.34 10.99
C ARG A 145 -9.74 -11.86 12.19
N ASP A 146 -9.19 -13.06 12.10
CA ASP A 146 -8.38 -13.68 13.14
C ASP A 146 -7.02 -14.09 12.58
N TYR A 147 -6.00 -13.25 12.85
CA TYR A 147 -4.61 -13.50 12.44
C TYR A 147 -4.02 -14.78 13.05
N ARG A 148 -4.62 -15.31 14.14
CA ARG A 148 -4.19 -16.58 14.75
C ARG A 148 -4.37 -17.76 13.81
N ARG A 149 -5.27 -17.66 12.84
CA ARG A 149 -5.45 -18.69 11.81
C ARG A 149 -4.23 -18.77 10.88
N LEU A 150 -3.54 -17.63 10.62
CA LEU A 150 -2.31 -17.61 9.82
C LEU A 150 -1.20 -18.44 10.47
N ARG A 151 -1.11 -18.45 11.80
CA ARG A 151 -0.10 -19.24 12.52
C ARG A 151 -0.17 -20.73 12.19
N ARG A 152 -1.31 -21.23 11.74
CA ARG A 152 -1.48 -22.62 11.31
C ARG A 152 -0.86 -22.87 9.92
N TRP A 153 -0.67 -21.79 9.14
CA TRP A 153 -0.17 -21.82 7.76
C TRP A 153 1.26 -21.31 7.63
N ASP A 154 1.93 -20.97 8.75
CA ASP A 154 3.28 -20.38 8.78
C ASP A 154 4.29 -21.23 7.99
N ARG A 155 4.30 -22.55 8.20
CA ARG A 155 5.19 -23.48 7.50
C ARG A 155 4.88 -23.58 6.00
N TRP A 156 3.60 -23.60 5.65
CA TRP A 156 3.20 -23.61 4.24
C TRP A 156 3.54 -22.32 3.54
N ALA A 157 3.33 -21.18 4.19
CA ALA A 157 3.72 -19.87 3.69
C ALA A 157 5.24 -19.78 3.49
N MET A 158 6.04 -20.26 4.45
CA MET A 158 7.50 -20.32 4.34
C MET A 158 7.95 -21.17 3.14
N TRP A 159 7.42 -22.38 3.00
CA TRP A 159 7.78 -23.26 1.88
C TRP A 159 7.32 -22.71 0.53
N SER A 160 6.11 -22.16 0.45
CA SER A 160 5.64 -21.52 -0.78
C SER A 160 6.50 -20.34 -1.17
N GLY A 161 6.88 -19.47 -0.21
CA GLY A 161 7.79 -18.36 -0.45
C GLY A 161 9.15 -18.82 -0.99
N LEU A 162 9.73 -19.89 -0.40
CA LEU A 162 10.98 -20.47 -0.87
C LEU A 162 10.86 -21.01 -2.31
N VAL A 163 9.77 -21.71 -2.61
CA VAL A 163 9.49 -22.20 -3.97
C VAL A 163 9.38 -21.04 -4.94
N PHE A 164 8.65 -19.95 -4.58
CA PHE A 164 8.53 -18.75 -5.41
C PHE A 164 9.87 -18.09 -5.69
N LEU A 165 10.78 -18.05 -4.72
CA LEU A 165 12.13 -17.50 -4.90
C LEU A 165 13.00 -18.33 -5.86
N VAL A 166 12.77 -19.64 -5.92
CA VAL A 166 13.52 -20.54 -6.81
C VAL A 166 12.94 -20.59 -8.22
N LEU A 167 11.65 -20.27 -8.39
CA LEU A 167 10.94 -20.35 -9.68
C LEU A 167 11.64 -19.61 -10.84
N PRO A 168 12.20 -18.38 -10.66
CA PRO A 168 12.88 -17.67 -11.74
C PRO A 168 14.10 -18.40 -12.32
N PHE A 169 14.70 -19.30 -11.55
CA PHE A 169 15.87 -20.05 -11.98
C PHE A 169 15.51 -21.21 -12.93
N LEU A 170 14.24 -21.59 -13.00
CA LEU A 170 13.78 -22.64 -13.91
C LEU A 170 13.84 -22.17 -15.37
N PRO A 171 14.36 -23.03 -16.30
CA PRO A 171 14.67 -22.61 -17.67
C PRO A 171 13.45 -22.18 -18.49
N PHE A 172 12.24 -22.68 -18.15
CA PHE A 172 11.01 -22.42 -18.94
C PHE A 172 10.14 -21.30 -18.37
N ILE A 173 10.39 -20.86 -17.13
CA ILE A 173 9.53 -19.91 -16.41
C ILE A 173 10.28 -18.60 -16.19
N GLY A 174 11.58 -18.69 -15.89
CA GLY A 174 12.41 -17.54 -15.60
C GLY A 174 12.80 -16.75 -16.83
N GLN A 175 12.67 -15.42 -16.73
CA GLN A 175 13.10 -14.46 -17.76
C GLN A 175 14.29 -13.67 -17.25
N SER A 176 15.31 -13.51 -18.12
CA SER A 176 16.44 -12.62 -17.85
C SER A 176 16.13 -11.23 -18.39
N ILE A 177 16.14 -10.23 -17.52
CA ILE A 177 16.00 -8.81 -17.88
C ILE A 177 17.24 -8.09 -17.34
N ASN A 178 17.93 -7.35 -18.19
CA ASN A 178 19.17 -6.63 -17.85
C ASN A 178 20.26 -7.53 -17.23
N GLY A 179 20.35 -8.80 -17.67
CA GLY A 179 21.34 -9.76 -17.15
C GLY A 179 20.95 -10.46 -15.83
N ALA A 180 19.87 -10.05 -15.16
CA ALA A 180 19.38 -10.68 -13.95
C ALA A 180 18.21 -11.63 -14.24
N ARG A 181 18.30 -12.88 -13.76
CA ARG A 181 17.27 -13.90 -13.93
C ARG A 181 16.41 -14.02 -12.67
N ILE A 182 15.62 -12.98 -12.42
CA ILE A 182 14.79 -12.84 -11.21
C ILE A 182 13.30 -12.64 -11.53
N TRP A 183 12.97 -12.63 -12.84
CA TRP A 183 11.61 -12.39 -13.33
C TRP A 183 10.93 -13.68 -13.76
N ILE A 184 9.63 -13.76 -13.50
CA ILE A 184 8.74 -14.82 -14.01
C ILE A 184 7.80 -14.18 -15.02
N ARG A 185 7.60 -14.84 -16.16
CA ARG A 185 6.63 -14.43 -17.17
C ARG A 185 5.42 -15.35 -17.14
N ILE A 186 4.23 -14.75 -16.98
CA ILE A 186 2.95 -15.44 -17.11
C ILE A 186 2.12 -14.70 -18.17
N GLY A 187 2.12 -15.24 -19.39
CA GLY A 187 1.46 -14.59 -20.52
C GLY A 187 2.07 -13.21 -20.82
N PRO A 188 1.28 -12.13 -20.89
CA PRO A 188 1.76 -10.77 -21.16
C PRO A 188 2.35 -10.08 -19.91
N MET A 189 2.24 -10.68 -18.74
CA MET A 189 2.67 -10.11 -17.46
C MET A 189 3.98 -10.72 -17.01
N SER A 190 4.87 -9.87 -16.51
CA SER A 190 6.10 -10.28 -15.82
C SER A 190 6.09 -9.74 -14.40
N PHE A 191 6.49 -10.53 -13.43
CA PHE A 191 6.61 -10.12 -12.05
C PHE A 191 7.88 -10.73 -11.42
N GLN A 192 8.34 -10.09 -10.36
CA GLN A 192 9.49 -10.54 -9.60
C GLN A 192 9.01 -11.18 -8.29
N PRO A 193 9.20 -12.50 -8.09
CA PRO A 193 8.71 -13.19 -6.89
C PRO A 193 9.29 -12.67 -5.57
N ALA A 194 10.48 -12.05 -5.62
CA ALA A 194 11.11 -11.48 -4.44
C ALA A 194 10.43 -10.19 -3.91
N GLU A 195 9.47 -9.63 -4.67
CA GLU A 195 8.70 -8.45 -4.27
C GLU A 195 7.36 -8.82 -3.59
N LEU A 196 7.01 -10.12 -3.55
CA LEU A 196 5.84 -10.66 -2.86
C LEU A 196 6.16 -11.07 -1.43
#